data_9b071a81cb2e0fc1218a90f507adcd46
#
_entry.id   9b071a81cb2e0fc1218a90f507adcd46
#
_cell.length_a   1.000
_cell.length_b   1.000
_cell.length_c   1.000
_cell.angle_alpha   90.00
_cell.angle_beta   90.00
_cell.angle_gamma   90.00
#
_symmetry.space_group_name_H-M   'P 1'
#
loop_
_entity.id
_entity.type
_entity.pdbx_description
1 polymer ?
#
loop_
_entity_poly.entity_id
_entity_poly.type
_entity_poly.pdbx_seq_one_letter_code
_entity_poly.pdbx_strand_id
1 'polypeptide(L)'
;PRVALGLGSVAGLGAAHLACSHYSVMVKEKSAVFVAGPPVVEQIGQKLSKNELGGYEIQLKSGAVDDAVDTEEEAFDAAKKFLSYLPNSVYQLSDQIISKDDPKRTSEWLIEAIPKNIKSV
;
A
#
# COMPACT_ATOMS: atom_id res chain seq x y z
N PRO A 1 -8.70 12.68 -5.04
CA PRO A 1 -7.91 11.55 -4.56
C PRO A 1 -8.81 10.46 -3.99
N ARG A 2 -8.27 9.24 -3.88
CA ARG A 2 -8.92 8.09 -3.26
C ARG A 2 -7.95 7.52 -2.23
N VAL A 3 -8.42 7.42 -0.98
CA VAL A 3 -7.68 6.80 0.12
C VAL A 3 -8.45 5.56 0.55
N ALA A 4 -7.77 4.46 0.75
CA ALA A 4 -8.37 3.21 1.21
C ALA A 4 -7.72 2.72 2.50
N LEU A 5 -8.55 2.30 3.45
CA LEU A 5 -8.13 1.74 4.72
C LEU A 5 -8.57 0.29 4.82
N GLY A 6 -7.61 -0.61 4.89
CA GLY A 6 -7.81 -2.02 5.16
C GLY A 6 -7.88 -2.27 6.67
N LEU A 7 -9.07 -2.16 7.26
CA LEU A 7 -9.29 -2.32 8.71
C LEU A 7 -9.66 -3.76 9.12
N GLY A 8 -9.79 -4.64 8.13
CA GLY A 8 -10.15 -6.04 8.32
C GLY A 8 -9.84 -6.86 7.07
N SER A 9 -10.49 -8.01 6.90
CA SER A 9 -10.33 -8.82 5.70
C SER A 9 -11.01 -8.16 4.49
N VAL A 10 -10.22 -7.84 3.48
CA VAL A 10 -10.66 -7.19 2.23
C VAL A 10 -10.47 -8.17 1.08
N ALA A 11 -11.57 -8.58 0.44
CA ALA A 11 -11.54 -9.61 -0.58
C ALA A 11 -12.16 -9.15 -1.90
N GLY A 12 -11.78 -9.81 -2.99
CA GLY A 12 -12.36 -9.62 -4.31
C GLY A 12 -12.25 -8.18 -4.82
N LEU A 13 -13.38 -7.61 -5.23
CA LEU A 13 -13.43 -6.25 -5.77
C LEU A 13 -12.96 -5.18 -4.76
N GLY A 14 -13.20 -5.40 -3.45
CA GLY A 14 -12.69 -4.52 -2.40
C GLY A 14 -11.17 -4.47 -2.38
N ALA A 15 -10.49 -5.60 -2.57
CA ALA A 15 -9.04 -5.66 -2.66
C ALA A 15 -8.51 -4.91 -3.90
N ALA A 16 -9.19 -5.05 -5.04
CA ALA A 16 -8.85 -4.30 -6.24
C ALA A 16 -9.01 -2.78 -6.03
N HIS A 17 -10.09 -2.34 -5.40
CA HIS A 17 -10.31 -0.92 -5.08
C HIS A 17 -9.25 -0.37 -4.13
N LEU A 18 -8.83 -1.17 -3.14
CA LEU A 18 -7.79 -0.79 -2.19
C LEU A 18 -6.45 -0.61 -2.93
N ALA A 19 -6.02 -1.62 -3.70
CA ALA A 19 -4.77 -1.57 -4.45
C ALA A 19 -4.74 -0.49 -5.56
N CYS A 20 -5.90 -0.12 -6.12
CA CYS A 20 -6.02 0.95 -7.11
C CYS A 20 -6.26 2.35 -6.49
N SER A 21 -6.13 2.50 -5.18
CA SER A 21 -6.27 3.80 -4.52
C SER A 21 -4.99 4.62 -4.66
N HIS A 22 -5.09 5.95 -4.47
CA HIS A 22 -3.93 6.84 -4.52
C HIS A 22 -3.06 6.73 -3.27
N TYR A 23 -3.65 6.27 -2.18
CA TYR A 23 -2.99 5.92 -0.94
C TYR A 23 -3.79 4.86 -0.20
N SER A 24 -3.11 3.83 0.27
CA SER A 24 -3.71 2.68 0.94
C SER A 24 -2.95 2.29 2.19
N VAL A 25 -3.68 1.98 3.26
CA VAL A 25 -3.12 1.63 4.56
C VAL A 25 -3.78 0.37 5.09
N MET A 26 -3.00 -0.55 5.65
CA MET A 26 -3.48 -1.74 6.36
C MET A 26 -3.23 -1.63 7.86
N VAL A 27 -4.13 -2.20 8.68
CA VAL A 27 -3.88 -2.44 10.10
C VAL A 27 -3.23 -3.80 10.25
N LYS A 28 -2.01 -3.85 10.78
CA LYS A 28 -1.24 -5.07 10.99
C LYS A 28 -2.05 -6.09 11.81
N GLU A 29 -1.81 -7.36 11.56
CA GLU A 29 -2.42 -8.51 12.24
C GLU A 29 -3.97 -8.61 12.17
N LYS A 30 -4.67 -7.48 12.01
CA LYS A 30 -6.14 -7.43 11.90
C LYS A 30 -6.63 -7.52 10.46
N SER A 31 -5.88 -6.99 9.52
CA SER A 31 -6.30 -6.90 8.12
C SER A 31 -5.54 -7.87 7.21
N ALA A 32 -6.21 -8.29 6.16
CA ALA A 32 -5.62 -9.06 5.08
C ALA A 32 -6.32 -8.69 3.77
N VAL A 33 -5.55 -8.56 2.71
CA VAL A 33 -6.03 -8.15 1.37
C VAL A 33 -5.71 -9.25 0.38
N PHE A 34 -6.73 -9.78 -0.29
CA PHE A 34 -6.56 -10.86 -1.27
C PHE A 34 -7.72 -10.86 -2.28
N VAL A 35 -7.46 -11.34 -3.48
CA VAL A 35 -8.50 -11.50 -4.50
C VAL A 35 -9.46 -12.63 -4.13
N ALA A 36 -8.91 -13.78 -3.71
CA ALA A 36 -9.66 -14.94 -3.27
C ALA A 36 -9.16 -15.37 -1.88
N GLY A 37 -10.08 -15.65 -0.96
CA GLY A 37 -9.76 -16.03 0.41
C GLY A 37 -9.28 -17.47 0.56
N PRO A 38 -8.78 -17.85 1.76
CA PRO A 38 -8.24 -19.17 2.04
C PRO A 38 -9.09 -20.35 1.58
N PRO A 39 -10.43 -20.36 1.74
CA PRO A 39 -11.26 -21.50 1.28
C PRO A 39 -11.22 -21.73 -0.22
N VAL A 40 -11.02 -20.67 -1.02
CA VAL A 40 -10.93 -20.77 -2.48
C VAL A 40 -9.55 -21.27 -2.87
N VAL A 41 -8.52 -20.77 -2.21
CA VAL A 41 -7.13 -21.18 -2.46
C VAL A 41 -6.88 -22.63 -2.05
N GLU A 42 -7.57 -23.11 -1.01
CA GLU A 42 -7.51 -24.51 -0.57
C GLU A 42 -8.01 -25.48 -1.65
N GLN A 43 -8.99 -25.08 -2.45
CA GLN A 43 -9.51 -25.92 -3.56
C GLN A 43 -8.49 -26.16 -4.67
N ILE A 44 -7.49 -25.29 -4.81
CA ILE A 44 -6.37 -25.48 -5.75
C ILE A 44 -5.14 -26.11 -5.10
N GLY A 45 -5.31 -26.67 -3.89
CA GLY A 45 -4.30 -27.47 -3.21
C GLY A 45 -3.33 -26.68 -2.33
N GLN A 46 -3.60 -25.42 -2.04
CA GLN A 46 -2.78 -24.58 -1.15
C GLN A 46 -3.52 -24.28 0.14
N LYS A 47 -2.97 -24.70 1.26
CA LYS A 47 -3.53 -24.42 2.58
C LYS A 47 -2.76 -23.26 3.24
N LEU A 48 -3.32 -22.06 3.15
CA LEU A 48 -2.74 -20.82 3.65
C LEU A 48 -3.70 -20.12 4.61
N SER A 49 -3.17 -19.55 5.67
CA SER A 49 -3.88 -18.62 6.54
C SER A 49 -4.13 -17.28 5.81
N LYS A 50 -4.99 -16.43 6.37
CA LYS A 50 -5.22 -15.08 5.81
C LYS A 50 -3.95 -14.25 5.74
N ASN A 51 -3.10 -14.31 6.77
CA ASN A 51 -1.86 -13.55 6.84
C ASN A 51 -0.82 -14.06 5.85
N GLU A 52 -0.70 -15.38 5.68
CA GLU A 52 0.18 -15.98 4.67
C GLU A 52 -0.29 -15.72 3.24
N LEU A 53 -1.59 -15.48 3.03
CA LEU A 53 -2.15 -15.20 1.73
C LEU A 53 -2.10 -13.71 1.36
N GLY A 54 -2.40 -12.83 2.30
CA GLY A 54 -2.55 -11.41 2.02
C GLY A 54 -2.34 -10.50 3.22
N GLY A 55 -1.50 -10.91 4.17
CA GLY A 55 -1.11 -10.07 5.31
C GLY A 55 -0.25 -8.87 4.90
N TYR A 56 -0.07 -7.96 5.81
CA TYR A 56 0.59 -6.67 5.57
C TYR A 56 2.02 -6.82 5.02
N GLU A 57 2.80 -7.80 5.49
CA GLU A 57 4.17 -8.02 5.01
C GLU A 57 4.22 -8.36 3.52
N ILE A 58 3.26 -9.18 3.06
CA ILE A 58 3.16 -9.57 1.65
C ILE A 58 2.71 -8.37 0.81
N GLN A 59 1.71 -7.63 1.28
CA GLN A 59 1.12 -6.55 0.52
C GLN A 59 2.05 -5.32 0.42
N LEU A 60 2.80 -5.01 1.48
CA LEU A 60 3.84 -3.98 1.44
C LEU A 60 4.99 -4.38 0.49
N LYS A 61 5.45 -5.62 0.59
CA LYS A 61 6.55 -6.11 -0.25
C LYS A 61 6.18 -6.13 -1.74
N SER A 62 4.93 -6.43 -2.06
CA SER A 62 4.43 -6.41 -3.45
C SER A 62 4.12 -5.01 -3.97
N GLY A 63 4.07 -4.00 -3.10
CA GLY A 63 3.66 -2.64 -3.44
C GLY A 63 2.16 -2.49 -3.70
N ALA A 64 1.34 -3.46 -3.30
CA ALA A 64 -0.12 -3.39 -3.43
C ALA A 64 -0.78 -2.50 -2.36
N VAL A 65 -0.06 -2.26 -1.27
CA VAL A 65 -0.45 -1.35 -0.17
C VAL A 65 0.74 -0.45 0.15
N ASP A 66 0.49 0.83 0.41
CA ASP A 66 1.54 1.82 0.63
C ASP A 66 2.10 1.77 2.06
N ASP A 67 1.22 1.63 3.07
CA ASP A 67 1.62 1.65 4.48
C ASP A 67 0.89 0.59 5.32
N ALA A 68 1.50 0.21 6.45
CA ALA A 68 0.86 -0.59 7.49
C ALA A 68 1.12 0.00 8.87
N VAL A 69 0.07 0.05 9.67
CA VAL A 69 0.02 0.65 11.01
C VAL A 69 -0.47 -0.35 12.06
N ASP A 70 -0.29 -0.05 13.33
CA ASP A 70 -0.64 -0.99 14.39
C ASP A 70 -2.12 -0.86 14.84
N THR A 71 -2.71 0.32 14.69
CA THR A 71 -4.09 0.61 15.13
C THR A 71 -4.95 1.25 14.04
N GLU A 72 -6.27 1.20 14.22
CA GLU A 72 -7.22 1.87 13.32
C GLU A 72 -7.10 3.39 13.42
N GLU A 73 -6.83 3.92 14.61
CA GLU A 73 -6.60 5.34 14.85
C GLU A 73 -5.41 5.83 14.03
N GLU A 74 -4.31 5.09 14.03
CA GLU A 74 -3.13 5.42 13.21
C GLU A 74 -3.45 5.35 11.71
N ALA A 75 -4.32 4.44 11.27
CA ALA A 75 -4.77 4.38 9.88
C ALA A 75 -5.56 5.63 9.49
N PHE A 76 -6.45 6.11 10.36
CA PHE A 76 -7.16 7.38 10.14
C PHE A 76 -6.22 8.57 10.14
N ASP A 77 -5.23 8.60 11.00
CA ASP A 77 -4.26 9.69 11.05
C ASP A 77 -3.34 9.70 9.83
N ALA A 78 -2.93 8.53 9.35
CA ALA A 78 -2.20 8.40 8.09
C ALA A 78 -3.03 8.92 6.89
N ALA A 79 -4.32 8.57 6.84
CA ALA A 79 -5.23 9.08 5.82
C ALA A 79 -5.39 10.60 5.87
N LYS A 80 -5.58 11.18 7.05
CA LYS A 80 -5.65 12.63 7.25
C LYS A 80 -4.35 13.31 6.82
N LYS A 81 -3.21 12.72 7.19
CA LYS A 81 -1.89 13.24 6.80
C LYS A 81 -1.73 13.24 5.28
N PHE A 82 -2.08 12.16 4.60
CA PHE A 82 -2.04 12.11 3.13
C PHE A 82 -2.93 13.21 2.52
N LEU A 83 -4.17 13.34 3.00
CA LEU A 83 -5.11 14.34 2.50
C LEU A 83 -4.66 15.78 2.78
N SER A 84 -3.88 16.01 3.85
CA SER A 84 -3.38 17.34 4.20
C SER A 84 -2.36 17.89 3.19
N TYR A 85 -1.75 17.04 2.36
CA TYR A 85 -0.86 17.48 1.28
C TYR A 85 -1.62 17.98 0.02
N LEU A 86 -2.91 17.82 0.02
CA LEU A 86 -3.76 18.12 -1.13
C LEU A 86 -4.62 19.36 -0.85
N PRO A 87 -4.90 20.19 -1.85
CA PRO A 87 -5.80 21.31 -1.68
C PRO A 87 -7.23 20.83 -1.47
N ASN A 88 -8.06 21.68 -0.86
CA ASN A 88 -9.47 21.40 -0.61
C ASN A 88 -10.35 21.37 -1.88
N SER A 89 -9.80 21.83 -2.98
CA SER A 89 -10.53 21.93 -4.24
C SER A 89 -9.64 21.59 -5.44
N VAL A 90 -10.22 20.95 -6.44
CA VAL A 90 -9.56 20.68 -7.74
C VAL A 90 -9.16 21.96 -8.48
N TYR A 91 -9.72 23.11 -8.13
CA TYR A 91 -9.40 24.42 -8.69
C TYR A 91 -8.24 25.13 -7.98
N GLN A 92 -7.66 24.51 -6.99
CA GLN A 92 -6.52 25.02 -6.23
C GLN A 92 -5.29 24.15 -6.49
N LEU A 93 -4.13 24.77 -6.60
CA LEU A 93 -2.85 24.05 -6.61
C LEU A 93 -2.38 23.83 -5.17
N SER A 94 -1.68 22.74 -4.96
CA SER A 94 -1.00 22.51 -3.67
C SER A 94 0.09 23.56 -3.47
N ASP A 95 0.32 23.93 -2.20
CA ASP A 95 1.39 24.85 -1.84
C ASP A 95 2.75 24.25 -2.25
N GLN A 96 3.56 25.07 -2.89
CA GLN A 96 4.90 24.66 -3.27
C GLN A 96 5.89 25.03 -2.17
N ILE A 97 6.60 24.03 -1.67
CA ILE A 97 7.73 24.24 -0.77
C ILE A 97 8.99 24.36 -1.62
N ILE A 98 9.77 25.43 -1.39
CA ILE A 98 11.08 25.59 -2.05
C ILE A 98 11.98 24.49 -1.49
N SER A 99 12.25 23.48 -2.31
CA SER A 99 13.19 22.42 -1.98
C SER A 99 14.61 22.91 -2.11
N LYS A 100 15.47 22.53 -1.16
CA LYS A 100 16.93 22.72 -1.25
C LYS A 100 17.62 21.50 -1.86
N ASP A 101 16.86 20.47 -2.21
CA ASP A 101 17.40 19.25 -2.82
C ASP A 101 17.77 19.52 -4.28
N ASP A 102 18.95 19.08 -4.69
CA ASP A 102 19.41 19.24 -6.08
C ASP A 102 18.59 18.31 -7.00
N PRO A 103 17.85 18.84 -8.00
CA PRO A 103 17.10 18.01 -8.93
C PRO A 103 17.98 17.10 -9.79
N LYS A 104 19.29 17.35 -9.84
CA LYS A 104 20.29 16.52 -10.53
C LYS A 104 20.98 15.52 -9.61
N ARG A 105 20.58 15.44 -8.35
CA ARG A 105 21.14 14.47 -7.40
C ARG A 105 20.97 13.05 -7.93
N THR A 106 22.06 12.30 -7.96
CA THR A 106 22.08 10.87 -8.28
C THR A 106 22.62 10.09 -7.10
N SER A 107 22.22 8.83 -7.00
CA SER A 107 22.67 7.92 -5.93
C SER A 107 23.20 6.64 -6.56
N GLU A 108 24.50 6.42 -6.51
CA GLU A 108 25.16 5.26 -7.14
C GLU A 108 24.65 3.92 -6.59
N TRP A 109 24.28 3.88 -5.30
CA TRP A 109 23.74 2.66 -4.69
C TRP A 109 22.45 2.15 -5.35
N LEU A 110 21.70 3.01 -6.05
CA LEU A 110 20.48 2.59 -6.77
C LEU A 110 20.81 1.63 -7.92
N ILE A 111 22.00 1.72 -8.49
CA ILE A 111 22.45 0.83 -9.57
C ILE A 111 22.59 -0.61 -9.05
N GLU A 112 23.03 -0.75 -7.80
CA GLU A 112 23.20 -2.06 -7.15
C GLU A 112 21.88 -2.56 -6.53
N ALA A 113 21.02 -1.65 -6.06
CA ALA A 113 19.73 -1.98 -5.47
C ALA A 113 18.73 -2.56 -6.48
N ILE A 114 18.86 -2.20 -7.76
CA ILE A 114 18.00 -2.71 -8.82
C ILE A 114 18.57 -4.05 -9.33
N PRO A 115 17.85 -5.18 -9.18
CA PRO A 115 18.33 -6.47 -9.63
C PRO A 115 18.60 -6.46 -11.15
N LYS A 116 19.78 -6.91 -11.55
CA LYS A 116 20.13 -7.09 -12.98
C LYS A 116 19.39 -8.27 -13.61
N ASN A 117 18.96 -9.22 -12.80
CA ASN A 117 18.18 -10.35 -13.26
C ASN A 117 16.69 -10.00 -13.26
N ILE A 118 16.06 -9.93 -14.42
CA ILE A 118 14.65 -9.63 -14.60
C ILE A 118 13.68 -10.63 -13.92
N LYS A 119 14.18 -11.79 -13.50
CA LYS A 119 13.42 -12.80 -12.76
C LYS A 119 13.53 -12.64 -11.24
N SER A 120 14.35 -11.70 -10.76
CA SER A 120 14.47 -11.36 -9.34
C SER A 120 13.55 -10.18 -9.07
N VAL A 121 12.37 -10.47 -8.54
CA VAL A 121 11.42 -9.48 -8.06
C VAL A 121 11.36 -9.57 -6.55
#